data_1df7cee7e8d8911c312cca494b6ba9f1
#
_entry.id   1df7cee7e8d8911c312cca494b6ba9f1
#
_cell.length_a   1.000
_cell.length_b   1.000
_cell.length_c   1.000
_cell.angle_alpha   90.00
_cell.angle_beta   90.00
_cell.angle_gamma   90.00
#
_symmetry.space_group_name_H-M   'P 1'
#
loop_
_entity.id
_entity.type
_entity.pdbx_description
1 polymer ?
#
loop_
_entity_poly.entity_id
_entity_poly.type
_entity_poly.pdbx_seq_one_letter_code
_entity_poly.pdbx_strand_id
1 'polypeptide(L)'
;MPSAQRIAQHLITEKLAACVNILPGVHSVYEWQGQIESAQEHLLLIKSPQQHYAAIEAVIKALHPYQLPEIIAVTIERGSDEYLTWIDACLSTP
;
A
#
# COMPACT_ATOMS: atom_id res chain seq x y z
N MET A 1 -2.72 7.58 11.57
CA MET A 1 -3.60 7.78 10.43
C MET A 1 -3.10 8.83 9.43
N PRO A 2 -2.55 9.96 9.84
CA PRO A 2 -2.10 10.97 8.85
C PRO A 2 -1.12 10.42 7.83
N SER A 3 -0.15 9.61 8.25
CA SER A 3 0.81 9.02 7.32
C SER A 3 0.15 8.10 6.32
N ALA A 4 -0.80 7.26 6.78
CA ALA A 4 -1.51 6.34 5.89
C ALA A 4 -2.32 7.10 4.86
N GLN A 5 -3.03 8.15 5.28
CA GLN A 5 -3.82 8.96 4.36
C GLN A 5 -2.94 9.70 3.35
N ARG A 6 -1.81 10.23 3.81
CA ARG A 6 -0.89 10.93 2.91
C ARG A 6 -0.35 10.01 1.84
N ILE A 7 0.06 8.80 2.24
CA ILE A 7 0.56 7.81 1.31
C ILE A 7 -0.54 7.44 0.31
N ALA A 8 -1.74 7.15 0.81
CA ALA A 8 -2.84 6.74 -0.05
C ALA A 8 -3.19 7.83 -1.06
N GLN A 9 -3.33 9.07 -0.60
CA GLN A 9 -3.68 10.16 -1.49
C GLN A 9 -2.60 10.43 -2.52
N HIS A 10 -1.34 10.32 -2.13
CA HIS A 10 -0.24 10.53 -3.07
C HIS A 10 -0.25 9.46 -4.16
N LEU A 11 -0.45 8.20 -3.78
CA LEU A 11 -0.46 7.11 -4.76
C LEU A 11 -1.60 7.27 -5.78
N ILE A 12 -2.77 7.72 -5.31
CA ILE A 12 -3.91 7.92 -6.20
C ILE A 12 -3.65 9.14 -7.10
N THR A 13 -3.17 10.23 -6.52
CA THR A 13 -2.91 11.46 -7.27
C THR A 13 -1.89 11.24 -8.37
N GLU A 14 -0.85 10.47 -8.08
CA GLU A 14 0.20 10.19 -9.05
C GLU A 14 -0.15 9.04 -9.99
N LYS A 15 -1.36 8.50 -9.88
CA LYS A 15 -1.85 7.40 -10.73
C LYS A 15 -0.97 6.16 -10.65
N LEU A 16 -0.42 5.92 -9.48
CA LEU A 16 0.34 4.70 -9.21
C LEU A 16 -0.58 3.58 -8.71
N ALA A 17 -1.68 3.95 -8.06
CA ALA A 17 -2.66 3.00 -7.55
C ALA A 17 -4.06 3.48 -7.90
N ALA A 18 -4.96 2.53 -8.14
CA ALA A 18 -6.35 2.83 -8.44
C ALA A 18 -7.20 2.96 -7.18
N CYS A 19 -6.82 2.21 -6.15
CA CYS A 19 -7.60 2.17 -4.92
C CYS A 19 -6.68 1.80 -3.77
N VAL A 20 -6.87 2.44 -2.63
CA VAL A 20 -6.14 2.09 -1.41
C VAL A 20 -7.16 1.96 -0.28
N ASN A 21 -7.20 0.78 0.32
CA ASN A 21 -8.01 0.58 1.53
C ASN A 21 -7.08 0.75 2.73
N ILE A 22 -7.56 1.46 3.73
CA ILE A 22 -6.80 1.68 4.97
C ILE A 22 -7.54 0.97 6.09
N LEU A 23 -6.89 -0.01 6.71
CA LEU A 23 -7.46 -0.76 7.82
C LEU A 23 -6.75 -0.34 9.11
N PRO A 24 -7.44 0.35 10.01
CA PRO A 24 -6.84 0.72 11.29
C PRO A 24 -6.88 -0.44 12.27
N GLY A 25 -6.09 -0.31 13.34
CA GLY A 25 -6.20 -1.23 14.47
C GLY A 25 -5.59 -2.59 14.24
N VAL A 26 -4.67 -2.73 13.31
CA VAL A 26 -3.95 -3.98 13.12
C VAL A 26 -2.93 -4.09 14.26
N HIS A 27 -3.01 -5.18 15.02
CA HIS A 27 -2.12 -5.41 16.14
C HIS A 27 -1.01 -6.36 15.68
N SER A 28 0.19 -5.84 15.55
CA SER A 28 1.34 -6.60 15.05
C SER A 28 2.25 -6.98 16.20
N VAL A 29 2.69 -8.22 16.21
CA VAL A 29 3.64 -8.73 17.20
C VAL A 29 4.84 -9.28 16.45
N TYR A 30 6.03 -8.86 16.81
CA TYR A 30 7.22 -9.21 16.04
C TYR A 30 8.46 -9.13 16.93
N GLU A 31 9.56 -9.66 16.42
CA GLU A 31 10.84 -9.56 17.12
C GLU A 31 11.66 -8.46 16.46
N TRP A 32 12.18 -7.55 17.28
CA TRP A 32 13.01 -6.45 16.81
C TRP A 32 14.21 -6.32 17.74
N GLN A 33 15.40 -6.48 17.18
CA GLN A 33 16.65 -6.35 17.92
C GLN A 33 16.66 -7.25 19.15
N GLY A 34 16.20 -8.51 19.00
CA GLY A 34 16.21 -9.49 20.07
C GLY A 34 15.07 -9.37 21.08
N GLN A 35 14.15 -8.45 20.87
CA GLN A 35 13.04 -8.21 21.80
C GLN A 35 11.71 -8.46 21.08
N ILE A 36 10.75 -9.02 21.83
CA ILE A 36 9.40 -9.15 21.30
C ILE A 36 8.68 -7.83 21.50
N GLU A 37 8.21 -7.27 20.40
CA GLU A 37 7.54 -5.98 20.39
C GLU A 37 6.13 -6.13 19.87
N SER A 38 5.27 -5.19 20.22
CA SER A 38 3.96 -5.13 19.62
C SER A 38 3.61 -3.68 19.32
N ALA A 39 2.81 -3.50 18.28
CA ALA A 39 2.43 -2.17 17.86
C ALA A 39 1.06 -2.24 17.20
N GLN A 40 0.32 -1.13 17.28
CA GLN A 40 -0.89 -0.97 16.50
C GLN A 40 -0.54 -0.21 15.23
N GLU A 41 -1.00 -0.74 14.11
CA GLU A 41 -0.61 -0.21 12.82
C GLU A 41 -1.82 -0.07 11.90
N HIS A 42 -1.62 0.66 10.81
CA HIS A 42 -2.60 0.73 9.74
C HIS A 42 -2.10 -0.14 8.59
N LEU A 43 -2.98 -0.98 8.09
CA LEU A 43 -2.67 -1.82 6.94
C LEU A 43 -3.26 -1.18 5.69
N LEU A 44 -2.43 -0.99 4.68
CA LEU A 44 -2.89 -0.44 3.41
C LEU A 44 -2.95 -1.56 2.37
N LEU A 45 -4.13 -1.74 1.79
CA LEU A 45 -4.31 -2.65 0.67
C LEU A 45 -4.34 -1.80 -0.60
N ILE A 46 -3.25 -1.87 -1.35
CA ILE A 46 -3.04 -1.00 -2.52
C ILE A 46 -3.30 -1.82 -3.78
N LYS A 47 -4.26 -1.38 -4.59
CA LYS A 47 -4.59 -2.06 -5.83
C LYS A 47 -3.93 -1.34 -6.99
N SER A 48 -3.00 -2.04 -7.66
CA SER A 48 -2.19 -1.43 -8.70
C SER A 48 -1.62 -2.52 -9.62
N PRO A 49 -1.22 -2.15 -10.84
CA PRO A 49 -0.49 -3.07 -11.69
C PRO A 49 0.90 -3.37 -11.15
N GLN A 50 1.40 -4.55 -11.46
CA GLN A 50 2.71 -4.99 -10.97
C GLN A 50 3.83 -4.06 -11.39
N GLN A 51 3.75 -3.49 -12.58
CA GLN A 51 4.82 -2.62 -13.08
C GLN A 51 4.97 -1.33 -12.27
N HIS A 52 4.00 -1.00 -11.44
CA HIS A 52 4.09 0.19 -10.59
C HIS A 52 4.72 -0.10 -9.22
N TYR A 53 5.05 -1.35 -8.93
CA TYR A 53 5.51 -1.72 -7.59
C TYR A 53 6.73 -0.89 -7.15
N ALA A 54 7.74 -0.77 -8.00
CA ALA A 54 8.96 -0.07 -7.60
C ALA A 54 8.69 1.39 -7.27
N ALA A 55 7.82 2.05 -8.06
CA ALA A 55 7.47 3.45 -7.80
C ALA A 55 6.66 3.58 -6.51
N ILE A 56 5.76 2.65 -6.25
CA ILE A 56 4.97 2.65 -5.01
C ILE A 56 5.89 2.47 -3.80
N GLU A 57 6.81 1.52 -3.89
CA GLU A 57 7.76 1.28 -2.80
C GLU A 57 8.57 2.54 -2.50
N ALA A 58 9.03 3.24 -3.53
CA ALA A 58 9.79 4.46 -3.36
C ALA A 58 8.99 5.55 -2.64
N VAL A 59 7.72 5.71 -3.02
CA VAL A 59 6.85 6.69 -2.37
C VAL A 59 6.66 6.34 -0.90
N ILE A 60 6.40 5.07 -0.60
CA ILE A 60 6.16 4.66 0.78
C ILE A 60 7.40 4.90 1.62
N LYS A 61 8.57 4.55 1.12
CA LYS A 61 9.81 4.76 1.86
C LYS A 61 10.07 6.23 2.14
N ALA A 62 9.69 7.09 1.19
CA ALA A 62 9.89 8.53 1.36
C ALA A 62 8.94 9.14 2.38
N LEU A 63 7.71 8.62 2.49
CA LEU A 63 6.67 9.22 3.32
C LEU A 63 6.42 8.48 4.63
N HIS A 64 6.92 7.26 4.76
CA HIS A 64 6.69 6.44 5.95
C HIS A 64 7.60 6.90 7.07
N PRO A 65 7.07 7.03 8.31
CA PRO A 65 7.87 7.54 9.42
C PRO A 65 8.83 6.53 10.02
N TYR A 66 8.64 5.24 9.77
CA TYR A 66 9.47 4.20 10.37
C TYR A 66 10.68 3.92 9.53
N GLN A 67 11.74 3.44 10.20
CA GLN A 67 12.98 3.10 9.54
C GLN A 67 12.81 1.95 8.55
N LEU A 68 11.97 0.97 8.90
CA LEU A 68 11.78 -0.22 8.07
C LEU A 68 10.28 -0.50 7.91
N PRO A 69 9.65 0.06 6.87
CA PRO A 69 8.25 -0.25 6.62
C PRO A 69 8.10 -1.64 6.00
N GLU A 70 7.00 -2.30 6.33
CA GLU A 70 6.66 -3.57 5.69
C GLU A 70 5.98 -3.28 4.36
N ILE A 71 6.62 -3.69 3.25
CA ILE A 71 6.07 -3.51 1.91
C ILE A 71 6.23 -4.83 1.19
N ILE A 72 5.12 -5.52 0.95
CA ILE A 72 5.12 -6.76 0.20
C ILE A 72 3.99 -6.71 -0.82
N ALA A 73 4.11 -7.49 -1.86
CA ALA A 73 3.08 -7.53 -2.89
C ALA A 73 2.60 -8.96 -3.06
N VAL A 74 1.29 -9.10 -3.25
CA VAL A 74 0.69 -10.40 -3.54
C VAL A 74 -0.04 -10.28 -4.87
N THR A 75 -0.03 -11.38 -5.63
CA THR A 75 -0.71 -11.41 -6.90
C THR A 75 -2.20 -11.61 -6.70
N ILE A 76 -3.00 -10.85 -7.44
CA ILE A 76 -4.44 -11.09 -7.50
C ILE A 76 -4.63 -12.23 -8.50
N GLU A 77 -4.91 -13.42 -7.98
CA GLU A 77 -5.08 -14.58 -8.85
C GLU A 77 -6.35 -14.50 -9.67
N ARG A 78 -7.43 -14.01 -9.06
CA ARG A 78 -8.73 -13.89 -9.71
C ARG A 78 -9.42 -12.63 -9.24
N GLY A 79 -10.14 -12.00 -10.14
CA GLY A 79 -10.99 -10.87 -9.83
C GLY A 79 -12.06 -10.75 -10.89
N SER A 80 -13.11 -9.96 -10.62
CA SER A 80 -14.10 -9.73 -11.64
C SER A 80 -13.47 -8.94 -12.78
N ASP A 81 -13.82 -9.30 -14.02
CA ASP A 81 -13.26 -8.60 -15.19
C ASP A 81 -13.57 -7.11 -15.14
N GLU A 82 -14.76 -6.76 -14.68
CA GLU A 82 -15.17 -5.38 -14.60
C GLU A 82 -14.29 -4.58 -13.63
N TYR A 83 -14.01 -5.15 -12.46
CA TYR A 83 -13.21 -4.48 -11.47
C TYR A 83 -11.75 -4.35 -11.91
N LEU A 84 -11.18 -5.42 -12.47
CA LEU A 84 -9.80 -5.39 -12.94
C LEU A 84 -9.63 -4.41 -14.11
N THR A 85 -10.63 -4.35 -14.99
CA THR A 85 -10.64 -3.37 -16.07
C THR A 85 -10.70 -1.95 -15.52
N TRP A 86 -11.48 -1.75 -14.47
CA TRP A 86 -11.59 -0.44 -13.83
C TRP A 86 -10.25 0.00 -13.25
N ILE A 87 -9.51 -0.92 -12.62
CA ILE A 87 -8.18 -0.60 -12.08
C ILE A 87 -7.28 -0.09 -13.22
N ASP A 88 -7.26 -0.82 -14.33
CA ASP A 88 -6.42 -0.42 -15.46
C ASP A 88 -6.85 0.93 -16.04
N ALA A 89 -8.16 1.15 -16.15
CA ALA A 89 -8.68 2.39 -16.70
C ALA A 89 -8.31 3.60 -15.85
N CYS A 90 -8.32 3.45 -14.53
CA CYS A 90 -7.94 4.56 -13.65
C CYS A 90 -6.51 5.00 -13.86
N LEU A 91 -5.64 4.11 -14.31
CA LEU A 91 -4.21 4.36 -14.37
C LEU A 91 -3.69 4.62 -15.79
N SER A 92 -4.53 4.43 -16.79
CA SER A 92 -4.11 4.58 -18.19
C SER A 92 -4.36 5.99 -18.73
N THR A 93 -4.99 6.86 -17.97
CA THR A 93 -5.26 8.22 -18.39
C THR A 93 -4.06 9.11 -18.15
N PRO A 94 -3.65 9.92 -19.13
CA PRO A 94 -2.56 10.87 -18.92
C PRO A 94 -2.91 11.97 -17.94
#